data_796bf39b9721d2a7a08cf40e20f41147
#
_entry.id   796bf39b9721d2a7a08cf40e20f41147
#
_cell.length_a   1.000
_cell.length_b   1.000
_cell.length_c   1.000
_cell.angle_alpha   90.00
_cell.angle_beta   90.00
_cell.angle_gamma   90.00
#
_symmetry.space_group_name_H-M   'P 1'
#
loop_
_entity.id
_entity.type
_entity.pdbx_description
1 polymer ?
#
loop_
_entity_poly.entity_id
_entity_poly.type
_entity_poly.pdbx_seq_one_letter_code
_entity_poly.pdbx_strand_id
1 'polypeptide(L)'
;MGAYKFKAFISYSHKDRAWAKWLLRRIESYSFPKHLIGSGTSNGTVPKNLKPVFRDREELSVGHNLGEKIEAALNASENLIIICSPNSAKSHWVNQEIIHFKRYNRDANILSVIIDGEPFSTNHELECFPPALKVGIDENGVETQEPAEPLAADFRAGGDGKRLGVLKLISGMVGLGVNDLIQRDLQRAKRRVMAITASAAAIVLAMGTMTYQAIDSRNQARFQRVQAEELITFVVLEHREDIIGTVGNLPILTDLNLKLAEYYEDIKEVSNLPPESIELNGLIIEALGEDEENKGNKKLARQYYKDFNDLAESLHKENPQSPEAKFYLAVSENRLGLFFNSSLKYEKAITHLERAQSLLKASAASSVPSARYAKQAAYVNANLCHALLRLDQDLELALEYCSSAIEYNHQLIAESPNEIHPKYDLVYHYLILSQAYERNRKLDLARQVLEASLKETETLVRLRPNSMRLREQKMEVFKYFGDKLSKDDHHSQATPFYREAYDISKLLILVDPTNNRWMKYYTDLGKIIERKRP
;
A
#
# COMPACT_ATOMS: atom_id res chain seq x y z
N MET A 1 57.14 49.90 0.23
CA MET A 1 57.03 48.47 0.59
C MET A 1 56.49 47.72 -0.61
N GLY A 2 57.29 46.85 -1.24
CA GLY A 2 56.85 45.97 -2.36
C GLY A 2 55.80 45.01 -1.84
N ALA A 3 54.70 44.79 -2.64
CA ALA A 3 53.67 43.86 -2.27
C ALA A 3 54.22 42.44 -2.26
N TYR A 4 54.12 41.74 -1.10
CA TYR A 4 54.50 40.32 -0.99
C TYR A 4 53.66 39.49 -2.00
N LYS A 5 54.35 38.51 -2.63
CA LYS A 5 53.69 37.59 -3.59
C LYS A 5 52.85 36.51 -2.86
N PHE A 6 53.34 36.06 -1.71
CA PHE A 6 52.67 35.01 -0.91
C PHE A 6 52.18 35.59 0.43
N LYS A 7 51.02 35.18 0.89
CA LYS A 7 50.47 35.55 2.20
C LYS A 7 51.20 34.83 3.35
N ALA A 8 51.75 33.68 3.10
CA ALA A 8 52.62 32.96 4.02
C ALA A 8 53.47 31.93 3.29
N PHE A 9 54.61 31.61 3.91
CA PHE A 9 55.42 30.42 3.63
C PHE A 9 55.23 29.42 4.76
N ILE A 10 54.91 28.15 4.44
CA ILE A 10 54.83 27.07 5.44
C ILE A 10 56.12 26.26 5.45
N SER A 11 56.88 26.43 6.55
CA SER A 11 58.11 25.64 6.83
C SER A 11 57.73 24.43 7.69
N TYR A 12 58.18 23.25 7.27
CA TYR A 12 57.89 22.00 7.95
C TYR A 12 58.90 20.89 7.69
N SER A 13 58.99 19.92 8.60
CA SER A 13 59.75 18.69 8.34
C SER A 13 58.98 17.80 7.34
N HIS A 14 59.70 17.16 6.41
CA HIS A 14 59.08 16.26 5.43
C HIS A 14 58.18 15.18 6.07
N LYS A 15 58.47 14.75 7.28
CA LYS A 15 57.63 13.80 8.03
C LYS A 15 56.26 14.38 8.41
N ASP A 16 56.14 15.72 8.49
CA ASP A 16 54.90 16.44 8.88
C ASP A 16 54.09 16.94 7.69
N ARG A 17 54.38 16.42 6.47
CA ARG A 17 53.74 16.82 5.20
C ARG A 17 52.21 16.78 5.21
N ALA A 18 51.61 15.82 5.91
CA ALA A 18 50.14 15.69 6.02
C ALA A 18 49.53 16.93 6.72
N TRP A 19 50.18 17.41 7.79
CA TRP A 19 49.76 18.61 8.51
C TRP A 19 49.95 19.88 7.67
N ALA A 20 51.09 20.01 6.95
CA ALA A 20 51.33 21.15 6.08
C ALA A 20 50.28 21.23 4.97
N LYS A 21 49.94 20.11 4.33
CA LYS A 21 48.88 20.03 3.31
C LYS A 21 47.49 20.39 3.86
N TRP A 22 47.17 19.91 5.06
CA TRP A 22 45.91 20.23 5.73
C TRP A 22 45.83 21.70 6.11
N LEU A 23 46.87 22.26 6.67
CA LEU A 23 46.96 23.65 7.12
C LEU A 23 46.83 24.61 5.93
N LEU A 24 47.59 24.37 4.85
CA LEU A 24 47.48 25.14 3.60
C LEU A 24 46.03 25.25 3.13
N ARG A 25 45.33 24.11 3.02
CA ARG A 25 43.92 24.08 2.58
C ARG A 25 43.01 24.90 3.53
N ARG A 26 43.26 24.81 4.84
CA ARG A 26 42.49 25.54 5.84
C ARG A 26 42.70 27.04 5.76
N ILE A 27 43.92 27.49 5.60
CA ILE A 27 44.23 28.93 5.46
C ILE A 27 43.64 29.47 4.15
N GLU A 28 43.91 28.82 3.04
CA GLU A 28 43.44 29.29 1.73
C GLU A 28 41.93 29.24 1.56
N SER A 29 41.21 28.29 2.19
CA SER A 29 39.78 28.20 2.17
C SER A 29 39.07 29.15 3.14
N TYR A 30 39.83 29.83 3.99
CA TYR A 30 39.25 30.75 4.95
C TYR A 30 38.78 32.05 4.28
N SER A 31 37.55 32.47 4.62
CA SER A 31 36.95 33.70 4.13
C SER A 31 36.61 34.61 5.30
N PHE A 32 37.18 35.79 5.28
CA PHE A 32 36.88 36.79 6.32
C PHE A 32 35.43 37.26 6.26
N PRO A 33 34.86 37.68 7.40
CA PRO A 33 33.58 38.38 7.44
C PRO A 33 33.62 39.62 6.58
N LYS A 34 32.57 39.90 5.80
CA LYS A 34 32.53 41.03 4.84
C LYS A 34 32.84 42.38 5.51
N HIS A 35 32.42 42.60 6.78
CA HIS A 35 32.65 43.86 7.49
C HIS A 35 34.08 44.05 8.02
N LEU A 36 34.87 42.97 8.10
CA LEU A 36 36.28 43.05 8.49
C LEU A 36 37.20 43.25 7.27
N ILE A 37 36.73 42.92 6.07
CA ILE A 37 37.54 43.08 4.83
C ILE A 37 37.81 44.57 4.62
N GLY A 38 39.10 44.91 4.49
CA GLY A 38 39.54 46.29 4.31
C GLY A 38 39.71 47.07 5.62
N SER A 39 39.34 46.52 6.79
CA SER A 39 39.64 47.18 8.08
C SER A 39 41.13 47.21 8.37
N GLY A 40 41.62 48.27 8.98
CA GLY A 40 43.02 48.45 9.43
C GLY A 40 43.31 47.53 10.61
N THR A 41 44.50 46.94 10.66
CA THR A 41 45.00 46.11 11.74
C THR A 41 46.47 46.42 12.01
N SER A 42 47.05 45.82 13.04
CA SER A 42 48.49 45.98 13.33
C SER A 42 49.39 45.51 12.15
N ASN A 43 48.90 44.60 11.33
CA ASN A 43 49.68 44.01 10.24
C ASN A 43 49.20 44.48 8.84
N GLY A 44 48.51 45.64 8.76
CA GLY A 44 47.99 46.20 7.54
C GLY A 44 46.47 46.18 7.43
N THR A 45 45.91 45.81 6.26
CA THR A 45 44.46 45.71 6.05
C THR A 45 44.01 44.28 5.88
N VAL A 46 42.87 43.92 6.43
CA VAL A 46 42.29 42.55 6.33
C VAL A 46 41.98 42.22 4.87
N PRO A 47 42.62 41.21 4.30
CA PRO A 47 42.38 40.82 2.90
C PRO A 47 41.05 40.03 2.77
N LYS A 48 40.56 39.88 1.52
CA LYS A 48 39.39 39.05 1.22
C LYS A 48 39.66 37.56 1.49
N ASN A 49 40.88 37.09 1.23
CA ASN A 49 41.35 35.74 1.44
C ASN A 49 42.87 35.73 1.71
N LEU A 50 43.38 34.60 2.19
CA LEU A 50 44.77 34.39 2.49
C LEU A 50 45.48 33.55 1.41
N LYS A 51 45.29 33.93 0.14
CA LYS A 51 45.91 33.26 -1.02
C LYS A 51 46.88 34.20 -1.71
N PRO A 52 47.92 33.66 -2.35
CA PRO A 52 48.43 32.30 -2.25
C PRO A 52 49.32 32.11 -1.00
N VAL A 53 49.33 30.86 -0.50
CA VAL A 53 50.28 30.40 0.55
C VAL A 53 51.26 29.46 -0.10
N PHE A 54 52.57 29.71 0.11
CA PHE A 54 53.61 28.85 -0.43
C PHE A 54 53.94 27.70 0.53
N ARG A 55 54.08 26.50 -0.03
CA ARG A 55 54.45 25.32 0.72
C ARG A 55 55.64 24.64 0.03
N ASP A 56 56.72 24.43 0.77
CA ASP A 56 57.97 23.88 0.33
C ASP A 56 57.87 22.71 -0.69
N ARG A 57 58.85 22.64 -1.59
CA ARG A 57 59.22 21.59 -2.57
C ARG A 57 58.18 21.08 -3.57
N GLU A 58 56.92 21.00 -3.27
CA GLU A 58 55.93 20.45 -4.22
C GLU A 58 55.48 21.46 -5.29
N GLU A 59 55.67 22.73 -5.04
CA GLU A 59 55.31 23.81 -5.98
C GLU A 59 56.44 24.21 -6.90
N LEU A 60 57.65 23.64 -6.70
CA LEU A 60 58.81 23.95 -7.50
C LEU A 60 59.04 22.90 -8.57
N SER A 61 59.12 23.35 -9.83
CA SER A 61 59.51 22.51 -10.96
C SER A 61 60.94 22.00 -10.77
N VAL A 62 61.22 20.75 -11.14
CA VAL A 62 62.52 20.10 -11.07
C VAL A 62 63.60 20.98 -11.79
N GLY A 63 64.66 21.40 -11.07
CA GLY A 63 65.70 22.24 -11.63
C GLY A 63 66.89 22.37 -10.66
N HIS A 64 68.07 22.81 -11.17
CA HIS A 64 69.37 22.74 -10.50
C HIS A 64 69.59 23.72 -9.32
N ASN A 65 68.67 24.73 -9.09
CA ASN A 65 68.82 25.75 -8.03
C ASN A 65 67.64 25.75 -7.06
N LEU A 66 67.43 24.63 -6.34
CA LEU A 66 66.32 24.48 -5.37
C LEU A 66 66.45 25.50 -4.22
N GLY A 67 67.69 25.73 -3.72
CA GLY A 67 67.95 26.67 -2.62
C GLY A 67 67.54 28.10 -2.94
N GLU A 68 67.99 28.66 -4.10
CA GLU A 68 67.66 30.00 -4.53
C GLU A 68 66.15 30.24 -4.70
N LYS A 69 65.42 29.24 -5.18
CA LYS A 69 63.96 29.35 -5.33
C LYS A 69 63.20 29.36 -3.99
N ILE A 70 63.70 28.59 -3.00
CA ILE A 70 63.13 28.60 -1.65
C ILE A 70 63.40 29.93 -0.97
N GLU A 71 64.62 30.45 -1.07
CA GLU A 71 65.03 31.79 -0.57
C GLU A 71 64.17 32.91 -1.22
N ALA A 72 64.00 32.84 -2.52
CA ALA A 72 63.14 33.80 -3.24
C ALA A 72 61.67 33.76 -2.78
N ALA A 73 61.12 32.55 -2.49
CA ALA A 73 59.79 32.40 -1.98
C ALA A 73 59.66 32.89 -0.53
N LEU A 74 60.64 32.60 0.34
CA LEU A 74 60.72 33.14 1.70
C LEU A 74 60.73 34.68 1.68
N ASN A 75 61.59 35.29 0.86
CA ASN A 75 61.71 36.75 0.75
C ASN A 75 60.44 37.41 0.16
N ALA A 76 59.66 36.67 -0.62
CA ALA A 76 58.39 37.12 -1.21
C ALA A 76 57.15 36.82 -0.34
N SER A 77 57.33 36.29 0.88
CA SER A 77 56.26 35.90 1.80
C SER A 77 56.05 36.90 2.93
N GLU A 78 54.76 37.27 3.16
CA GLU A 78 54.36 38.21 4.21
C GLU A 78 54.50 37.62 5.62
N ASN A 79 54.27 36.32 5.78
CA ASN A 79 54.39 35.59 7.04
C ASN A 79 55.17 34.29 6.86
N LEU A 80 55.89 33.86 7.88
CA LEU A 80 56.47 32.53 7.97
C LEU A 80 55.68 31.71 8.99
N ILE A 81 55.11 30.58 8.56
CA ILE A 81 54.42 29.62 9.42
C ILE A 81 55.32 28.41 9.63
N ILE A 82 55.62 28.12 10.88
CA ILE A 82 56.47 27.00 11.24
C ILE A 82 55.63 25.90 11.87
N ILE A 83 55.63 24.72 11.28
CA ILE A 83 55.03 23.54 11.88
C ILE A 83 56.03 22.92 12.86
N CYS A 84 55.75 23.07 14.13
CA CYS A 84 56.59 22.66 15.24
C CYS A 84 56.28 21.22 15.68
N SER A 85 57.26 20.36 15.61
CA SER A 85 57.24 18.96 16.03
C SER A 85 58.66 18.50 16.40
N PRO A 86 58.86 17.37 17.06
CA PRO A 86 60.19 16.80 17.26
C PRO A 86 60.97 16.53 15.96
N ASN A 87 60.24 16.37 14.84
CA ASN A 87 60.85 16.22 13.52
C ASN A 87 61.36 17.56 12.96
N SER A 88 60.61 18.63 13.15
CA SER A 88 61.01 19.97 12.69
C SER A 88 62.12 20.56 13.56
N ALA A 89 62.12 20.28 14.86
CA ALA A 89 63.20 20.70 15.78
C ALA A 89 64.57 20.14 15.37
N LYS A 90 64.62 18.92 14.83
CA LYS A 90 65.84 18.24 14.35
C LYS A 90 66.14 18.55 12.88
N SER A 91 65.29 19.32 12.18
CA SER A 91 65.46 19.58 10.76
C SER A 91 66.41 20.76 10.50
N HIS A 92 67.54 20.46 9.91
CA HIS A 92 68.49 21.47 9.47
C HIS A 92 67.86 22.51 8.54
N TRP A 93 67.04 22.04 7.59
CA TRP A 93 66.41 22.91 6.60
C TRP A 93 65.39 23.87 7.23
N VAL A 94 64.51 23.41 8.11
CA VAL A 94 63.57 24.26 8.84
C VAL A 94 64.33 25.33 9.65
N ASN A 95 65.44 24.95 10.28
CA ASN A 95 66.25 25.89 11.03
C ASN A 95 66.89 26.97 10.13
N GLN A 96 67.42 26.59 8.96
CA GLN A 96 67.96 27.53 7.98
C GLN A 96 66.90 28.47 7.40
N GLU A 97 65.69 27.99 7.11
CA GLU A 97 64.56 28.80 6.65
C GLU A 97 64.18 29.87 7.67
N ILE A 98 64.18 29.53 8.95
CA ILE A 98 63.90 30.50 10.05
C ILE A 98 65.02 31.56 10.12
N ILE A 99 66.31 31.15 10.07
CA ILE A 99 67.44 32.07 10.10
C ILE A 99 67.38 33.03 8.90
N HIS A 100 67.15 32.48 7.71
CA HIS A 100 67.05 33.29 6.50
C HIS A 100 65.90 34.30 6.59
N PHE A 101 64.69 33.85 7.01
CA PHE A 101 63.51 34.71 7.13
C PHE A 101 63.74 35.84 8.17
N LYS A 102 64.28 35.54 9.34
CA LYS A 102 64.62 36.53 10.34
C LYS A 102 65.65 37.58 9.88
N ARG A 103 66.60 37.16 9.04
CA ARG A 103 67.65 38.03 8.50
C ARG A 103 67.16 39.01 7.47
N TYR A 104 66.26 38.56 6.58
CA TYR A 104 65.85 39.34 5.41
C TYR A 104 64.46 39.97 5.51
N ASN A 105 63.61 39.47 6.39
CA ASN A 105 62.21 39.95 6.57
C ASN A 105 61.95 40.43 8.02
N ARG A 106 62.69 41.48 8.46
CA ARG A 106 62.68 41.92 9.90
C ARG A 106 61.31 42.36 10.39
N ASP A 107 60.43 42.88 9.57
CA ASP A 107 59.08 43.35 9.93
C ASP A 107 57.99 42.32 9.71
N ALA A 108 58.36 41.10 9.30
CA ALA A 108 57.38 40.07 8.98
C ALA A 108 57.13 39.11 10.17
N ASN A 109 55.93 38.56 10.24
CA ASN A 109 55.54 37.70 11.37
C ASN A 109 56.01 36.27 11.18
N ILE A 110 56.62 35.74 12.25
CA ILE A 110 56.88 34.33 12.41
C ILE A 110 55.83 33.72 13.32
N LEU A 111 55.07 32.77 12.78
CA LEU A 111 53.91 32.15 13.43
C LEU A 111 54.20 30.68 13.65
N SER A 112 54.17 30.24 14.88
CA SER A 112 54.44 28.86 15.24
C SER A 112 53.17 28.05 15.45
N VAL A 113 53.16 26.81 14.98
CA VAL A 113 52.04 25.87 15.11
C VAL A 113 52.54 24.58 15.73
N ILE A 114 52.21 24.28 16.96
CA ILE A 114 52.62 23.04 17.63
C ILE A 114 51.65 21.93 17.22
N ILE A 115 52.19 20.86 16.62
CA ILE A 115 51.39 19.69 16.24
C ILE A 115 51.72 18.46 17.11
N ASP A 116 52.97 18.41 17.65
CA ASP A 116 53.44 17.33 18.50
C ASP A 116 54.70 17.80 19.29
N GLY A 117 55.06 17.06 20.34
CA GLY A 117 56.22 17.36 21.17
C GLY A 117 55.93 18.41 22.24
N GLU A 118 57.03 18.93 22.90
CA GLU A 118 56.94 19.92 23.99
C GLU A 118 57.89 21.09 23.69
N PRO A 119 57.39 22.35 23.74
CA PRO A 119 58.23 23.52 23.55
C PRO A 119 59.14 23.71 24.74
N PHE A 120 60.40 24.07 24.47
CA PHE A 120 61.47 24.27 25.48
C PHE A 120 61.73 23.05 26.35
N SER A 121 61.51 21.83 25.82
CA SER A 121 61.76 20.60 26.55
C SER A 121 63.26 20.36 26.76
N THR A 122 63.62 19.94 27.97
CA THR A 122 65.01 19.46 28.26
C THR A 122 65.30 18.11 27.63
N ASN A 123 64.23 17.37 27.27
CA ASN A 123 64.36 16.13 26.54
C ASN A 123 64.39 16.43 25.03
N HIS A 124 65.56 16.23 24.40
CA HIS A 124 65.78 16.45 22.97
C HIS A 124 64.85 15.62 22.05
N GLU A 125 64.29 14.52 22.54
CA GLU A 125 63.33 13.73 21.76
C GLU A 125 61.92 14.34 21.76
N LEU A 126 61.57 15.15 22.75
CA LEU A 126 60.27 15.81 22.88
C LEU A 126 60.30 17.28 22.44
N GLU A 127 61.47 17.90 22.36
CA GLU A 127 61.62 19.28 21.94
C GLU A 127 61.02 19.49 20.54
N CYS A 128 60.07 20.44 20.39
CA CYS A 128 59.39 20.70 19.15
C CYS A 128 59.81 22.03 18.48
N PHE A 129 60.48 22.92 19.17
CA PHE A 129 60.91 24.19 18.60
C PHE A 129 62.32 24.06 17.97
N PRO A 130 62.45 24.39 16.66
CA PRO A 130 63.76 24.53 16.02
C PRO A 130 64.67 25.52 16.80
N PRO A 131 65.99 25.28 16.89
CA PRO A 131 66.90 26.15 17.64
C PRO A 131 66.79 27.63 17.26
N ALA A 132 66.76 27.93 15.95
CA ALA A 132 66.63 29.29 15.44
C ALA A 132 65.33 30.02 15.84
N LEU A 133 64.31 29.29 16.28
CA LEU A 133 63.05 29.87 16.77
C LEU A 133 63.18 30.41 18.19
N LYS A 134 64.11 29.83 18.98
CA LYS A 134 64.30 30.11 20.40
C LYS A 134 65.24 31.27 20.68
N VAL A 135 65.92 31.79 19.69
CA VAL A 135 66.91 32.88 19.81
C VAL A 135 66.51 34.07 18.97
N GLY A 136 66.83 35.28 19.43
CA GLY A 136 66.74 36.53 18.67
C GLY A 136 67.86 36.60 17.60
N ILE A 137 67.74 37.55 16.64
CA ILE A 137 68.77 37.91 15.68
C ILE A 137 69.02 39.43 15.80
N ASP A 138 70.33 39.83 15.90
CA ASP A 138 70.70 41.24 15.96
C ASP A 138 70.59 41.97 14.60
N GLU A 139 70.96 43.24 14.58
CA GLU A 139 70.98 44.07 13.35
C GLU A 139 71.90 43.58 12.23
N ASN A 140 72.89 42.78 12.58
CA ASN A 140 73.84 42.22 11.63
C ASN A 140 73.45 40.79 11.17
N GLY A 141 72.30 40.26 11.68
CA GLY A 141 71.85 38.92 11.38
C GLY A 141 72.55 37.81 12.16
N VAL A 142 73.20 38.16 13.30
CA VAL A 142 73.86 37.25 14.20
C VAL A 142 72.88 36.84 15.31
N GLU A 143 72.85 35.55 15.67
CA GLU A 143 72.06 35.02 16.76
C GLU A 143 72.42 35.72 18.07
N THR A 144 71.39 36.33 18.74
CA THR A 144 71.60 36.93 20.06
C THR A 144 71.44 35.89 21.15
N GLN A 145 72.08 36.14 22.33
CA GLN A 145 71.87 35.28 23.50
C GLN A 145 70.53 35.55 24.22
N GLU A 146 69.71 36.49 23.73
CA GLU A 146 68.39 36.76 24.31
C GLU A 146 67.41 35.69 23.93
N PRO A 147 66.71 35.04 24.89
CA PRO A 147 65.73 34.01 24.60
C PRO A 147 64.50 34.65 23.93
N ALA A 148 64.12 34.14 22.79
CA ALA A 148 62.85 34.48 22.15
C ALA A 148 61.73 33.56 22.67
N GLU A 149 60.61 34.13 23.07
CA GLU A 149 59.42 33.37 23.42
C GLU A 149 58.40 33.40 22.26
N PRO A 150 58.46 32.44 21.35
CA PRO A 150 57.57 32.42 20.20
C PRO A 150 56.16 32.11 20.67
N LEU A 151 55.18 32.95 20.28
CA LEU A 151 53.78 32.66 20.44
C LEU A 151 53.36 31.57 19.47
N ALA A 152 52.79 30.48 19.98
CA ALA A 152 52.41 29.34 19.16
C ALA A 152 50.91 29.03 19.31
N ALA A 153 50.30 28.67 18.20
CA ALA A 153 49.00 28.03 18.23
C ALA A 153 49.17 26.51 18.46
N ASP A 154 48.58 25.99 19.51
CA ASP A 154 48.72 24.58 19.90
C ASP A 154 47.61 23.72 19.31
N PHE A 155 47.92 22.97 18.23
CA PHE A 155 46.95 22.15 17.54
C PHE A 155 46.75 20.76 18.16
N ARG A 156 47.48 20.43 19.23
CA ARG A 156 47.31 19.17 19.95
C ARG A 156 45.97 19.11 20.65
N ALA A 157 45.51 17.89 20.97
CA ALA A 157 44.18 17.67 21.61
C ALA A 157 44.07 18.31 23.02
N GLY A 158 45.20 18.43 23.75
CA GLY A 158 45.23 19.10 25.05
C GLY A 158 45.46 20.60 25.01
N GLY A 159 45.65 21.20 23.80
CA GLY A 159 45.86 22.63 23.61
C GLY A 159 44.64 23.30 22.99
N ASP A 160 44.85 24.22 22.03
CA ASP A 160 43.78 24.94 21.34
C ASP A 160 42.95 24.00 20.41
N GLY A 161 43.53 22.87 20.01
CA GLY A 161 42.94 21.98 19.02
C GLY A 161 42.89 22.58 17.61
N LYS A 162 42.45 21.78 16.62
CA LYS A 162 42.54 22.15 15.20
C LYS A 162 41.70 23.40 14.84
N ARG A 163 40.52 23.58 15.44
CA ARG A 163 39.61 24.67 15.07
C ARG A 163 40.05 26.02 15.63
N LEU A 164 40.30 26.09 16.93
CA LEU A 164 40.72 27.32 17.56
C LEU A 164 42.17 27.70 17.17
N GLY A 165 43.07 26.70 17.04
CA GLY A 165 44.43 26.91 16.58
C GLY A 165 44.49 27.57 15.18
N VAL A 166 43.67 27.11 14.21
CA VAL A 166 43.56 27.78 12.90
C VAL A 166 43.09 29.23 13.04
N LEU A 167 42.09 29.52 13.89
CA LEU A 167 41.60 30.89 14.11
C LEU A 167 42.68 31.77 14.76
N LYS A 168 43.43 31.25 15.72
CA LYS A 168 44.58 31.96 16.33
C LYS A 168 45.69 32.25 15.31
N LEU A 169 46.02 31.28 14.47
CA LEU A 169 46.98 31.44 13.40
C LEU A 169 46.57 32.52 12.41
N ILE A 170 45.33 32.44 11.89
CA ILE A 170 44.79 33.45 10.98
C ILE A 170 44.72 34.81 11.63
N SER A 171 44.33 34.89 12.90
CA SER A 171 44.35 36.10 13.72
C SER A 171 45.76 36.73 13.74
N GLY A 172 46.80 35.92 14.00
CA GLY A 172 48.19 36.35 13.99
C GLY A 172 48.66 36.83 12.64
N MET A 173 48.28 36.15 11.54
CA MET A 173 48.61 36.56 10.16
C MET A 173 48.12 37.96 9.82
N VAL A 174 46.93 38.33 10.26
CA VAL A 174 46.29 39.59 9.83
C VAL A 174 46.25 40.65 10.94
N GLY A 175 46.71 40.34 12.13
CA GLY A 175 46.71 41.29 13.27
C GLY A 175 45.33 41.60 13.84
N LEU A 176 44.39 40.62 13.78
CA LEU A 176 43.03 40.75 14.33
C LEU A 176 42.94 40.11 15.72
N GLY A 177 41.97 40.55 16.52
CA GLY A 177 41.60 39.83 17.73
C GLY A 177 41.02 38.44 17.47
N VAL A 178 41.48 37.42 18.17
CA VAL A 178 40.95 36.05 18.02
C VAL A 178 39.46 35.97 18.29
N ASN A 179 38.93 36.78 19.24
CA ASN A 179 37.52 36.78 19.61
C ASN A 179 36.62 37.25 18.48
N ASP A 180 37.08 38.17 17.62
CA ASP A 180 36.31 38.66 16.47
C ASP A 180 36.03 37.57 15.43
N LEU A 181 36.97 36.61 15.36
CA LEU A 181 36.84 35.44 14.45
C LEU A 181 36.00 34.31 15.09
N ILE A 182 36.13 34.05 16.40
CA ILE A 182 35.44 32.94 17.11
C ILE A 182 33.94 33.16 17.16
N GLN A 183 33.47 34.35 17.59
CA GLN A 183 32.04 34.61 17.72
C GLN A 183 31.26 34.39 16.40
N ARG A 184 31.86 34.76 15.29
CA ARG A 184 31.25 34.62 13.95
C ARG A 184 31.25 33.20 13.45
N ASP A 185 32.25 32.41 13.72
CA ASP A 185 32.29 31.01 13.34
C ASP A 185 31.18 30.21 14.04
N LEU A 186 30.93 30.50 15.32
CA LEU A 186 29.81 29.91 16.07
C LEU A 186 28.45 30.35 15.52
N GLN A 187 28.26 31.62 15.14
CA GLN A 187 27.02 32.10 14.56
C GLN A 187 26.73 31.45 13.20
N ARG A 188 27.75 31.24 12.37
CA ARG A 188 27.60 30.52 11.06
C ARG A 188 27.20 29.06 11.28
N ALA A 189 27.81 28.39 12.25
CA ALA A 189 27.45 27.01 12.59
C ALA A 189 25.99 26.91 13.08
N LYS A 190 25.55 27.80 13.99
CA LYS A 190 24.16 27.84 14.47
C LYS A 190 23.14 28.09 13.32
N ARG A 191 23.41 29.02 12.40
CA ARG A 191 22.54 29.30 11.26
C ARG A 191 22.42 28.10 10.31
N ARG A 192 23.50 27.35 10.05
CA ARG A 192 23.45 26.13 9.24
C ARG A 192 22.61 25.04 9.89
N VAL A 193 22.80 24.82 11.20
CA VAL A 193 21.98 23.85 11.94
C VAL A 193 20.50 24.25 11.91
N MET A 194 20.17 25.52 12.20
CA MET A 194 18.79 26.00 12.13
C MET A 194 18.17 25.87 10.74
N ALA A 195 18.92 26.11 9.66
CA ALA A 195 18.42 25.94 8.30
C ALA A 195 18.12 24.47 7.99
N ILE A 196 18.99 23.54 8.41
CA ILE A 196 18.78 22.10 8.21
C ILE A 196 17.56 21.61 9.02
N THR A 197 17.43 22.01 10.28
CA THR A 197 16.28 21.61 11.11
C THR A 197 14.97 22.19 10.61
N ALA A 198 14.95 23.45 10.14
CA ALA A 198 13.77 24.06 9.53
C ALA A 198 13.37 23.34 8.24
N SER A 199 14.35 22.98 7.38
CA SER A 199 14.06 22.22 6.16
C SER A 199 13.52 20.82 6.47
N ALA A 200 14.09 20.12 7.44
CA ALA A 200 13.59 18.81 7.87
C ALA A 200 12.15 18.90 8.43
N ALA A 201 11.87 19.90 9.27
CA ALA A 201 10.52 20.14 9.78
C ALA A 201 9.51 20.43 8.66
N ALA A 202 9.89 21.25 7.66
CA ALA A 202 9.04 21.54 6.50
C ALA A 202 8.73 20.29 5.68
N ILE A 203 9.71 19.41 5.47
CA ILE A 203 9.51 18.12 4.77
C ILE A 203 8.54 17.23 5.54
N VAL A 204 8.71 17.10 6.88
CA VAL A 204 7.82 16.30 7.72
C VAL A 204 6.38 16.83 7.68
N LEU A 205 6.20 18.16 7.74
CA LEU A 205 4.88 18.77 7.60
C LEU A 205 4.26 18.53 6.21
N ALA A 206 5.04 18.67 5.14
CA ALA A 206 4.57 18.40 3.77
C ALA A 206 4.18 16.92 3.61
N MET A 207 4.97 15.99 4.13
CA MET A 207 4.62 14.56 4.12
C MET A 207 3.36 14.29 4.94
N GLY A 208 3.21 14.91 6.11
CA GLY A 208 2.01 14.78 6.94
C GLY A 208 0.75 15.29 6.24
N THR A 209 0.82 16.45 5.59
CA THR A 209 -0.31 17.00 4.81
C THR A 209 -0.67 16.14 3.60
N MET A 210 0.33 15.65 2.85
CA MET A 210 0.10 14.74 1.72
C MET A 210 -0.53 13.42 2.18
N THR A 211 -0.05 12.85 3.28
CA THR A 211 -0.61 11.62 3.85
C THR A 211 -2.05 11.85 4.31
N TYR A 212 -2.32 12.96 5.00
CA TYR A 212 -3.68 13.31 5.41
C TYR A 212 -4.62 13.46 4.21
N GLN A 213 -4.22 14.21 3.17
CA GLN A 213 -5.01 14.36 1.95
C GLN A 213 -5.26 13.04 1.22
N ALA A 214 -4.25 12.16 1.16
CA ALA A 214 -4.40 10.83 0.55
C ALA A 214 -5.40 9.96 1.33
N ILE A 215 -5.35 9.98 2.67
CA ILE A 215 -6.29 9.26 3.53
C ILE A 215 -7.70 9.83 3.37
N ASP A 216 -7.85 11.15 3.40
CA ASP A 216 -9.15 11.82 3.25
C ASP A 216 -9.78 11.54 1.88
N SER A 217 -9.01 11.68 0.80
CA SER A 217 -9.45 11.33 -0.57
C SER A 217 -9.88 9.86 -0.68
N ARG A 218 -9.10 8.94 -0.07
CA ARG A 218 -9.44 7.52 -0.02
C ARG A 218 -10.74 7.26 0.75
N ASN A 219 -10.93 7.94 1.88
CA ASN A 219 -12.15 7.81 2.68
C ASN A 219 -13.38 8.36 1.94
N GLN A 220 -13.25 9.50 1.26
CA GLN A 220 -14.30 10.06 0.42
C GLN A 220 -14.68 9.13 -0.73
N ALA A 221 -13.68 8.59 -1.45
CA ALA A 221 -13.93 7.63 -2.51
C ALA A 221 -14.62 6.35 -2.00
N ARG A 222 -14.18 5.85 -0.83
CA ARG A 222 -14.83 4.70 -0.16
C ARG A 222 -16.28 5.02 0.21
N PHE A 223 -16.55 6.18 0.78
CA PHE A 223 -17.90 6.60 1.15
C PHE A 223 -18.82 6.69 -0.07
N GLN A 224 -18.36 7.34 -1.16
CA GLN A 224 -19.13 7.43 -2.41
C GLN A 224 -19.41 6.05 -3.01
N ARG A 225 -18.42 5.14 -2.98
CA ARG A 225 -18.60 3.78 -3.43
C ARG A 225 -19.68 3.05 -2.61
N VAL A 226 -19.58 3.09 -1.27
CA VAL A 226 -20.57 2.43 -0.39
C VAL A 226 -21.97 2.95 -0.67
N GLN A 227 -22.15 4.26 -0.85
CA GLN A 227 -23.47 4.83 -1.18
C GLN A 227 -23.98 4.37 -2.55
N ALA A 228 -23.09 4.28 -3.55
CA ALA A 228 -23.45 3.74 -4.85
C ALA A 228 -23.85 2.26 -4.75
N GLU A 229 -23.09 1.46 -4.01
CA GLU A 229 -23.36 0.04 -3.79
C GLU A 229 -24.66 -0.20 -3.00
N GLU A 230 -24.97 0.63 -2.00
CA GLU A 230 -26.28 0.61 -1.31
C GLU A 230 -27.45 0.87 -2.29
N LEU A 231 -27.29 1.85 -3.16
CA LEU A 231 -28.30 2.13 -4.19
C LEU A 231 -28.45 0.99 -5.19
N ILE A 232 -27.34 0.39 -5.61
CA ILE A 232 -27.32 -0.79 -6.49
C ILE A 232 -28.05 -1.97 -5.81
N THR A 233 -27.72 -2.24 -4.55
CA THR A 233 -28.36 -3.30 -3.76
C THR A 233 -29.87 -3.08 -3.70
N PHE A 234 -30.29 -1.87 -3.38
CA PHE A 234 -31.69 -1.50 -3.31
C PHE A 234 -32.42 -1.74 -4.65
N VAL A 235 -31.89 -1.25 -5.77
CA VAL A 235 -32.54 -1.32 -7.08
C VAL A 235 -32.46 -2.73 -7.68
N VAL A 236 -31.24 -3.37 -7.61
CA VAL A 236 -30.97 -4.60 -8.38
C VAL A 236 -31.31 -5.85 -7.58
N LEU A 237 -31.20 -5.82 -6.25
CA LEU A 237 -31.40 -7.01 -5.43
C LEU A 237 -32.70 -7.01 -4.66
N GLU A 238 -33.05 -5.87 -4.03
CA GLU A 238 -34.24 -5.82 -3.17
C GLU A 238 -35.53 -5.57 -3.96
N HIS A 239 -35.47 -4.71 -4.97
CA HIS A 239 -36.65 -4.28 -5.72
C HIS A 239 -36.71 -4.79 -7.17
N ARG A 240 -35.74 -5.63 -7.58
CA ARG A 240 -35.73 -6.21 -8.93
C ARG A 240 -37.09 -6.83 -9.31
N GLU A 241 -37.70 -7.58 -8.42
CA GLU A 241 -38.96 -8.27 -8.66
C GLU A 241 -40.16 -7.31 -8.75
N ASP A 242 -40.17 -6.28 -7.90
CA ASP A 242 -41.21 -5.25 -7.92
C ASP A 242 -41.12 -4.42 -9.21
N ILE A 243 -39.87 -4.16 -9.68
CA ILE A 243 -39.61 -3.47 -10.95
C ILE A 243 -40.10 -4.33 -12.13
N ILE A 244 -39.72 -5.60 -12.19
CA ILE A 244 -40.17 -6.54 -13.24
C ILE A 244 -41.71 -6.64 -13.23
N GLY A 245 -42.30 -6.76 -12.04
CA GLY A 245 -43.74 -6.87 -11.88
C GLY A 245 -44.54 -5.63 -12.28
N THR A 246 -43.93 -4.44 -12.14
CA THR A 246 -44.63 -3.16 -12.35
C THR A 246 -44.36 -2.57 -13.73
N VAL A 247 -43.13 -2.72 -14.25
CA VAL A 247 -42.68 -2.06 -15.49
C VAL A 247 -42.67 -3.02 -16.69
N GLY A 248 -42.69 -4.32 -16.44
CA GLY A 248 -42.71 -5.34 -17.50
C GLY A 248 -41.46 -5.36 -18.41
N ASN A 249 -40.34 -4.80 -17.98
CA ASN A 249 -39.22 -4.47 -18.86
C ASN A 249 -37.91 -5.10 -18.40
N LEU A 250 -37.84 -6.43 -18.55
CA LEU A 250 -36.60 -7.20 -18.29
C LEU A 250 -35.35 -6.65 -19.05
N PRO A 251 -35.45 -6.14 -20.31
CA PRO A 251 -34.33 -5.52 -21.00
C PRO A 251 -33.67 -4.37 -20.24
N ILE A 252 -34.44 -3.50 -19.59
CA ILE A 252 -33.89 -2.36 -18.82
C ILE A 252 -33.01 -2.86 -17.64
N LEU A 253 -33.46 -3.92 -16.96
CA LEU A 253 -32.67 -4.50 -15.86
C LEU A 253 -31.42 -5.20 -16.37
N THR A 254 -31.52 -5.88 -17.51
CA THR A 254 -30.33 -6.48 -18.14
C THR A 254 -29.32 -5.40 -18.55
N ASP A 255 -29.77 -4.30 -19.16
CA ASP A 255 -28.89 -3.17 -19.53
C ASP A 255 -28.26 -2.52 -18.29
N LEU A 256 -29.02 -2.37 -17.20
CA LEU A 256 -28.51 -1.88 -15.93
C LEU A 256 -27.44 -2.81 -15.36
N ASN A 257 -27.70 -4.13 -15.32
CA ASN A 257 -26.73 -5.12 -14.86
C ASN A 257 -25.45 -5.12 -15.69
N LEU A 258 -25.56 -4.94 -17.03
CA LEU A 258 -24.38 -4.81 -17.90
C LEU A 258 -23.55 -3.57 -17.55
N LYS A 259 -24.21 -2.42 -17.33
CA LYS A 259 -23.53 -1.18 -16.92
C LYS A 259 -22.86 -1.30 -15.55
N LEU A 260 -23.48 -2.02 -14.64
CA LEU A 260 -22.90 -2.28 -13.33
C LEU A 260 -21.71 -3.25 -13.40
N ALA A 261 -21.78 -4.26 -14.27
CA ALA A 261 -20.65 -5.15 -14.51
C ALA A 261 -19.45 -4.39 -15.12
N GLU A 262 -19.69 -3.50 -16.11
CA GLU A 262 -18.66 -2.58 -16.64
C GLU A 262 -18.04 -1.72 -15.53
N TYR A 263 -18.85 -1.14 -14.65
CA TYR A 263 -18.37 -0.34 -13.51
C TYR A 263 -17.42 -1.13 -12.61
N TYR A 264 -17.73 -2.40 -12.31
CA TYR A 264 -16.83 -3.24 -11.48
C TYR A 264 -15.57 -3.68 -12.21
N GLU A 265 -15.61 -3.88 -13.53
CA GLU A 265 -14.39 -4.16 -14.31
C GLU A 265 -13.45 -2.95 -14.31
N ASP A 266 -13.96 -1.74 -14.47
CA ASP A 266 -13.17 -0.50 -14.43
C ASP A 266 -12.51 -0.29 -13.05
N ILE A 267 -13.21 -0.60 -11.97
CA ILE A 267 -12.67 -0.47 -10.60
C ILE A 267 -11.64 -1.54 -10.29
N LYS A 268 -11.77 -2.75 -10.82
CA LYS A 268 -10.88 -3.88 -10.57
C LYS A 268 -9.44 -3.58 -11.00
N GLU A 269 -9.23 -2.81 -12.06
CA GLU A 269 -7.90 -2.37 -12.49
C GLU A 269 -7.26 -1.34 -11.53
N VAL A 270 -8.06 -0.64 -10.74
CA VAL A 270 -7.59 0.52 -9.95
C VAL A 270 -7.29 0.17 -8.48
N SER A 271 -7.90 -0.87 -7.90
CA SER A 271 -7.69 -1.21 -6.49
C SER A 271 -8.21 -2.60 -6.13
N ASN A 272 -7.61 -3.19 -5.09
CA ASN A 272 -8.18 -4.38 -4.45
C ASN A 272 -9.58 -4.05 -3.91
N LEU A 273 -10.59 -4.65 -4.50
CA LEU A 273 -11.98 -4.49 -4.06
C LEU A 273 -12.14 -5.10 -2.65
N PRO A 274 -12.88 -4.44 -1.75
CA PRO A 274 -13.24 -5.06 -0.49
C PRO A 274 -14.20 -6.25 -0.73
N PRO A 275 -14.25 -7.19 0.21
CA PRO A 275 -15.08 -8.39 0.09
C PRO A 275 -16.56 -8.09 -0.24
N GLU A 276 -17.12 -7.03 0.33
CA GLU A 276 -18.51 -6.63 0.11
C GLU A 276 -18.76 -6.22 -1.35
N SER A 277 -17.84 -5.49 -1.97
CA SER A 277 -17.93 -5.10 -3.39
C SER A 277 -17.77 -6.31 -4.32
N ILE A 278 -16.93 -7.28 -3.94
CA ILE A 278 -16.79 -8.55 -4.69
C ILE A 278 -18.07 -9.36 -4.62
N GLU A 279 -18.72 -9.41 -3.46
CA GLU A 279 -20.03 -10.05 -3.31
C GLU A 279 -21.07 -9.41 -4.22
N LEU A 280 -21.18 -8.08 -4.18
CA LEU A 280 -22.17 -7.36 -5.00
C LEU A 280 -21.90 -7.54 -6.49
N ASN A 281 -20.64 -7.47 -6.92
CA ASN A 281 -20.26 -7.80 -8.30
C ASN A 281 -20.66 -9.24 -8.66
N GLY A 282 -20.40 -10.19 -7.76
CA GLY A 282 -20.82 -11.58 -7.95
C GLY A 282 -22.33 -11.73 -8.13
N LEU A 283 -23.12 -11.03 -7.32
CA LEU A 283 -24.59 -11.03 -7.43
C LEU A 283 -25.10 -10.38 -8.73
N ILE A 284 -24.41 -9.35 -9.22
CA ILE A 284 -24.72 -8.73 -10.53
C ILE A 284 -24.40 -9.70 -11.67
N ILE A 285 -23.24 -10.35 -11.64
CA ILE A 285 -22.83 -11.36 -12.63
C ILE A 285 -23.81 -12.55 -12.60
N GLU A 286 -24.25 -12.96 -11.40
CA GLU A 286 -25.28 -13.97 -11.22
C GLU A 286 -26.58 -13.57 -11.89
N ALA A 287 -27.06 -12.34 -11.65
CA ALA A 287 -28.29 -11.84 -12.25
C ALA A 287 -28.21 -11.80 -13.79
N LEU A 288 -27.06 -11.43 -14.36
CA LEU A 288 -26.81 -11.53 -15.81
C LEU A 288 -26.85 -12.99 -16.29
N GLY A 289 -26.26 -13.90 -15.55
CA GLY A 289 -26.32 -15.32 -15.85
C GLY A 289 -27.74 -15.86 -15.84
N GLU A 290 -28.56 -15.49 -14.86
CA GLU A 290 -29.96 -15.87 -14.75
C GLU A 290 -30.80 -15.27 -15.90
N ASP A 291 -30.61 -14.01 -16.26
CA ASP A 291 -31.27 -13.36 -17.38
C ASP A 291 -31.00 -14.10 -18.70
N GLU A 292 -29.74 -14.47 -18.93
CA GLU A 292 -29.35 -15.21 -20.15
C GLU A 292 -29.84 -16.67 -20.12
N GLU A 293 -29.91 -17.30 -18.96
CA GLU A 293 -30.52 -18.63 -18.82
C GLU A 293 -32.03 -18.59 -19.12
N ASN A 294 -32.76 -17.58 -18.64
CA ASN A 294 -34.16 -17.36 -18.92
C ASN A 294 -34.43 -17.09 -20.40
N LYS A 295 -33.54 -16.38 -21.10
CA LYS A 295 -33.54 -16.21 -22.57
C LYS A 295 -33.15 -17.48 -23.34
N GLY A 296 -32.65 -18.50 -22.65
CA GLY A 296 -32.19 -19.76 -23.26
C GLY A 296 -30.73 -19.74 -23.70
N ASN A 297 -29.98 -18.68 -23.46
CA ASN A 297 -28.58 -18.52 -23.84
C ASN A 297 -27.62 -19.23 -22.86
N LYS A 298 -27.79 -20.54 -22.69
CA LYS A 298 -27.04 -21.35 -21.71
C LYS A 298 -25.52 -21.21 -21.79
N LYS A 299 -24.99 -20.94 -22.99
CA LYS A 299 -23.54 -20.75 -23.16
C LYS A 299 -23.05 -19.48 -22.47
N LEU A 300 -23.78 -18.38 -22.64
CA LEU A 300 -23.43 -17.08 -22.04
C LEU A 300 -23.70 -17.08 -20.53
N ALA A 301 -24.83 -17.65 -20.09
CA ALA A 301 -25.13 -17.85 -18.67
C ALA A 301 -23.99 -18.60 -17.95
N ARG A 302 -23.53 -19.72 -18.56
CA ARG A 302 -22.40 -20.47 -18.01
C ARG A 302 -21.12 -19.63 -17.92
N GLN A 303 -20.87 -18.74 -18.89
CA GLN A 303 -19.70 -17.88 -18.89
C GLN A 303 -19.77 -16.93 -17.69
N TYR A 304 -20.88 -16.24 -17.46
CA TYR A 304 -21.06 -15.36 -16.29
C TYR A 304 -20.84 -16.10 -14.96
N TYR A 305 -21.46 -17.27 -14.77
CA TYR A 305 -21.25 -18.04 -13.53
C TYR A 305 -19.79 -18.50 -13.36
N LYS A 306 -19.08 -18.77 -14.45
CA LYS A 306 -17.65 -19.07 -14.42
C LYS A 306 -16.83 -17.83 -14.07
N ASP A 307 -17.13 -16.67 -14.63
CA ASP A 307 -16.42 -15.42 -14.34
C ASP A 307 -16.53 -15.06 -12.86
N PHE A 308 -17.72 -15.26 -12.25
CA PHE A 308 -17.88 -15.13 -10.82
C PHE A 308 -17.03 -16.14 -10.03
N ASN A 309 -16.99 -17.39 -10.46
CA ASN A 309 -16.18 -18.42 -9.81
C ASN A 309 -14.68 -18.10 -9.92
N ASP A 310 -14.20 -17.68 -11.08
CA ASP A 310 -12.81 -17.30 -11.31
C ASP A 310 -12.41 -16.10 -10.40
N LEU A 311 -13.30 -15.14 -10.20
CA LEU A 311 -13.11 -14.02 -9.27
C LEU A 311 -13.00 -14.49 -7.82
N ALA A 312 -13.92 -15.37 -7.38
CA ALA A 312 -13.93 -15.91 -6.03
C ALA A 312 -12.72 -16.82 -5.76
N GLU A 313 -12.29 -17.61 -6.74
CA GLU A 313 -11.04 -18.41 -6.69
C GLU A 313 -9.81 -17.52 -6.50
N SER A 314 -9.72 -16.40 -7.24
CA SER A 314 -8.62 -15.46 -7.11
C SER A 314 -8.55 -14.88 -5.69
N LEU A 315 -9.70 -14.43 -5.16
CA LEU A 315 -9.80 -13.92 -3.79
C LEU A 315 -9.36 -14.96 -2.74
N HIS A 316 -9.83 -16.20 -2.91
CA HIS A 316 -9.48 -17.30 -2.01
C HIS A 316 -7.98 -17.65 -2.09
N LYS A 317 -7.40 -17.62 -3.29
CA LYS A 317 -5.97 -17.87 -3.50
C LYS A 317 -5.08 -16.80 -2.84
N GLU A 318 -5.51 -15.54 -2.89
CA GLU A 318 -4.81 -14.43 -2.21
C GLU A 318 -4.95 -14.51 -0.69
N ASN A 319 -6.10 -14.96 -0.20
CA ASN A 319 -6.43 -15.03 1.22
C ASN A 319 -6.98 -16.42 1.64
N PRO A 320 -6.19 -17.50 1.63
CA PRO A 320 -6.69 -18.87 1.82
C PRO A 320 -7.27 -19.14 3.22
N GLN A 321 -6.88 -18.34 4.20
CA GLN A 321 -7.38 -18.49 5.57
C GLN A 321 -8.60 -17.61 5.88
N SER A 322 -8.96 -16.68 5.00
CA SER A 322 -10.13 -15.81 5.19
C SER A 322 -11.43 -16.61 5.13
N PRO A 323 -12.27 -16.56 6.17
CA PRO A 323 -13.59 -17.16 6.15
C PRO A 323 -14.50 -16.54 5.08
N GLU A 324 -14.38 -15.23 4.86
CA GLU A 324 -15.14 -14.50 3.85
C GLU A 324 -14.77 -14.98 2.45
N ALA A 325 -13.47 -15.13 2.14
CA ALA A 325 -13.03 -15.63 0.83
C ALA A 325 -13.53 -17.07 0.58
N LYS A 326 -13.51 -17.94 1.61
CA LYS A 326 -14.09 -19.28 1.53
C LYS A 326 -15.60 -19.24 1.31
N PHE A 327 -16.30 -18.32 1.98
CA PHE A 327 -17.73 -18.13 1.83
C PHE A 327 -18.10 -17.70 0.41
N TYR A 328 -17.41 -16.71 -0.18
CA TYR A 328 -17.67 -16.26 -1.55
C TYR A 328 -17.41 -17.36 -2.57
N LEU A 329 -16.32 -18.12 -2.38
CA LEU A 329 -16.05 -19.27 -3.25
C LEU A 329 -17.15 -20.34 -3.10
N ALA A 330 -17.67 -20.57 -1.91
CA ALA A 330 -18.79 -21.48 -1.71
C ALA A 330 -20.06 -21.00 -2.43
N VAL A 331 -20.34 -19.68 -2.40
CA VAL A 331 -21.49 -19.09 -3.12
C VAL A 331 -21.35 -19.31 -4.63
N SER A 332 -20.17 -19.02 -5.21
CA SER A 332 -19.94 -19.18 -6.66
C SER A 332 -19.98 -20.66 -7.09
N GLU A 333 -19.46 -21.57 -6.28
CA GLU A 333 -19.56 -23.02 -6.51
C GLU A 333 -21.03 -23.50 -6.47
N ASN A 334 -21.82 -23.00 -5.50
CA ASN A 334 -23.25 -23.28 -5.46
C ASN A 334 -23.97 -22.81 -6.73
N ARG A 335 -23.60 -21.65 -7.29
CA ARG A 335 -24.19 -21.15 -8.54
C ARG A 335 -23.86 -22.03 -9.75
N LEU A 336 -22.62 -22.48 -9.87
CA LEU A 336 -22.25 -23.47 -10.88
C LEU A 336 -23.01 -24.80 -10.69
N GLY A 337 -23.13 -25.26 -9.46
CA GLY A 337 -23.93 -26.44 -9.12
C GLY A 337 -25.39 -26.30 -9.55
N LEU A 338 -26.03 -25.17 -9.24
CA LEU A 338 -27.40 -24.88 -9.66
C LEU A 338 -27.53 -24.84 -11.19
N PHE A 339 -26.62 -24.18 -11.89
CA PHE A 339 -26.59 -24.16 -13.36
C PHE A 339 -26.45 -25.56 -13.97
N PHE A 340 -25.61 -26.41 -13.40
CA PHE A 340 -25.50 -27.79 -13.88
C PHE A 340 -26.74 -28.61 -13.56
N ASN A 341 -27.43 -28.38 -12.43
CA ASN A 341 -28.73 -28.97 -12.13
C ASN A 341 -29.79 -28.60 -13.17
N SER A 342 -29.93 -27.31 -13.51
CA SER A 342 -30.86 -26.82 -14.53
C SER A 342 -30.50 -27.29 -15.94
N SER A 343 -29.23 -27.59 -16.16
CA SER A 343 -28.70 -28.17 -17.41
C SER A 343 -28.75 -29.70 -17.46
N LEU A 344 -29.37 -30.37 -16.49
CA LEU A 344 -29.52 -31.84 -16.37
C LEU A 344 -28.16 -32.59 -16.30
N LYS A 345 -27.12 -31.94 -15.75
CA LYS A 345 -25.77 -32.47 -15.59
C LYS A 345 -25.47 -32.70 -14.10
N TYR A 346 -26.21 -33.61 -13.51
CA TYR A 346 -26.32 -33.77 -12.07
C TYR A 346 -25.01 -34.19 -11.41
N GLU A 347 -24.17 -35.03 -12.02
CA GLU A 347 -22.87 -35.41 -11.47
C GLU A 347 -21.93 -34.22 -11.34
N LYS A 348 -21.95 -33.32 -12.36
CA LYS A 348 -21.17 -32.06 -12.27
C LYS A 348 -21.74 -31.12 -11.22
N ALA A 349 -23.07 -31.08 -11.09
CA ALA A 349 -23.72 -30.32 -10.04
C ALA A 349 -23.25 -30.77 -8.65
N ILE A 350 -23.27 -32.09 -8.39
CA ILE A 350 -22.82 -32.66 -7.10
C ILE A 350 -21.38 -32.26 -6.81
N THR A 351 -20.45 -32.39 -7.79
CA THR A 351 -19.05 -32.02 -7.58
C THR A 351 -18.89 -30.57 -7.09
N HIS A 352 -19.58 -29.61 -7.73
CA HIS A 352 -19.52 -28.21 -7.33
C HIS A 352 -20.20 -27.97 -5.97
N LEU A 353 -21.36 -28.61 -5.73
CA LEU A 353 -22.12 -28.45 -4.50
C LEU A 353 -21.42 -29.06 -3.27
N GLU A 354 -20.75 -30.20 -3.41
CA GLU A 354 -19.94 -30.79 -2.34
C GLU A 354 -18.75 -29.90 -1.99
N ARG A 355 -18.12 -29.31 -3.01
CA ARG A 355 -17.08 -28.30 -2.79
C ARG A 355 -17.62 -27.08 -2.05
N ALA A 356 -18.78 -26.56 -2.47
CA ALA A 356 -19.46 -25.46 -1.78
C ALA A 356 -19.74 -25.81 -0.32
N GLN A 357 -20.28 -27.02 -0.02
CA GLN A 357 -20.55 -27.47 1.34
C GLN A 357 -19.29 -27.54 2.20
N SER A 358 -18.19 -28.08 1.65
CA SER A 358 -16.90 -28.13 2.35
C SER A 358 -16.37 -26.74 2.70
N LEU A 359 -16.44 -25.81 1.74
CA LEU A 359 -16.01 -24.41 1.94
C LEU A 359 -16.90 -23.69 2.98
N LEU A 360 -18.21 -23.90 2.95
CA LEU A 360 -19.12 -23.35 3.97
C LEU A 360 -18.77 -23.87 5.36
N LYS A 361 -18.59 -25.17 5.54
CA LYS A 361 -18.16 -25.75 6.83
C LYS A 361 -16.86 -25.13 7.32
N ALA A 362 -15.90 -24.89 6.41
CA ALA A 362 -14.62 -24.27 6.75
C ALA A 362 -14.72 -22.76 7.02
N SER A 363 -15.78 -22.07 6.54
CA SER A 363 -16.03 -20.65 6.79
C SER A 363 -16.83 -20.39 8.07
N ALA A 364 -17.57 -21.37 8.57
CA ALA A 364 -18.48 -21.24 9.72
C ALA A 364 -17.78 -20.90 11.05
N ALA A 365 -16.46 -21.04 11.09
CA ALA A 365 -15.72 -20.99 12.36
C ALA A 365 -15.51 -19.59 12.94
N SER A 366 -15.82 -18.45 12.26
CA SER A 366 -15.35 -17.19 12.84
C SER A 366 -16.01 -15.85 12.50
N SER A 367 -16.46 -15.53 11.29
CA SER A 367 -16.85 -14.13 11.01
C SER A 367 -18.05 -13.94 10.09
N VAL A 368 -18.48 -14.98 9.40
CA VAL A 368 -19.66 -14.88 8.52
C VAL A 368 -20.92 -14.78 9.38
N PRO A 369 -21.79 -13.78 9.17
CA PRO A 369 -23.06 -13.68 9.90
C PRO A 369 -23.90 -14.95 9.80
N SER A 370 -24.47 -15.38 10.92
CA SER A 370 -25.25 -16.61 11.04
C SER A 370 -26.33 -16.75 9.95
N ALA A 371 -27.06 -15.66 9.67
CA ALA A 371 -28.09 -15.65 8.65
C ALA A 371 -27.54 -15.87 7.22
N ARG A 372 -26.40 -15.28 6.88
CA ARG A 372 -25.77 -15.47 5.56
C ARG A 372 -25.31 -16.91 5.36
N TYR A 373 -24.68 -17.47 6.40
CA TYR A 373 -24.30 -18.86 6.40
C TYR A 373 -25.51 -19.80 6.24
N ALA A 374 -26.52 -19.62 7.08
CA ALA A 374 -27.74 -20.45 7.06
C ALA A 374 -28.43 -20.40 5.69
N LYS A 375 -28.51 -19.22 5.06
CA LYS A 375 -29.07 -19.05 3.71
C LYS A 375 -28.31 -19.87 2.66
N GLN A 376 -26.98 -19.77 2.63
CA GLN A 376 -26.19 -20.53 1.65
C GLN A 376 -26.18 -22.04 1.96
N ALA A 377 -26.17 -22.42 3.21
CA ALA A 377 -26.26 -23.82 3.61
C ALA A 377 -27.62 -24.44 3.20
N ALA A 378 -28.72 -23.68 3.33
CA ALA A 378 -30.02 -24.12 2.84
C ALA A 378 -30.01 -24.36 1.32
N TYR A 379 -29.44 -23.43 0.53
CA TYR A 379 -29.37 -23.57 -0.93
C TYR A 379 -28.50 -24.74 -1.37
N VAL A 380 -27.30 -24.89 -0.81
CA VAL A 380 -26.40 -25.98 -1.15
C VAL A 380 -27.05 -27.33 -0.86
N ASN A 381 -27.67 -27.48 0.32
CA ASN A 381 -28.33 -28.72 0.72
C ASN A 381 -29.55 -29.03 -0.16
N ALA A 382 -30.39 -28.03 -0.49
CA ALA A 382 -31.52 -28.21 -1.40
C ALA A 382 -31.08 -28.64 -2.81
N ASN A 383 -30.00 -28.03 -3.31
CA ASN A 383 -29.46 -28.34 -4.64
C ASN A 383 -28.81 -29.75 -4.68
N LEU A 384 -28.11 -30.17 -3.60
CA LEU A 384 -27.58 -31.52 -3.46
C LEU A 384 -28.71 -32.56 -3.40
N CYS A 385 -29.73 -32.31 -2.57
CA CYS A 385 -30.91 -33.15 -2.53
C CYS A 385 -31.54 -33.31 -3.92
N HIS A 386 -31.77 -32.21 -4.64
CA HIS A 386 -32.33 -32.24 -5.99
C HIS A 386 -31.48 -33.08 -6.96
N ALA A 387 -30.16 -32.89 -6.95
CA ALA A 387 -29.27 -33.62 -7.87
C ALA A 387 -29.28 -35.13 -7.59
N LEU A 388 -29.20 -35.55 -6.33
CA LEU A 388 -29.24 -36.96 -5.93
C LEU A 388 -30.58 -37.63 -6.30
N LEU A 389 -31.70 -36.92 -6.07
CA LEU A 389 -33.03 -37.40 -6.46
C LEU A 389 -33.16 -37.62 -7.95
N ARG A 390 -32.53 -36.77 -8.77
CA ARG A 390 -32.57 -36.87 -10.23
C ARG A 390 -31.72 -38.03 -10.78
N LEU A 391 -30.64 -38.35 -10.08
CA LEU A 391 -29.79 -39.51 -10.40
C LEU A 391 -30.35 -40.82 -9.81
N ASP A 392 -31.34 -40.77 -8.96
CA ASP A 392 -31.87 -41.90 -8.18
C ASP A 392 -30.75 -42.57 -7.35
N GLN A 393 -29.86 -41.73 -6.82
CA GLN A 393 -28.70 -42.17 -6.04
C GLN A 393 -28.87 -41.71 -4.58
N ASP A 394 -28.43 -42.56 -3.65
CA ASP A 394 -28.39 -42.32 -2.22
C ASP A 394 -29.61 -41.52 -1.68
N LEU A 395 -30.80 -42.13 -1.83
CA LEU A 395 -32.06 -41.46 -1.52
C LEU A 395 -32.19 -41.09 -0.02
N GLU A 396 -31.50 -41.82 0.87
CA GLU A 396 -31.46 -41.48 2.31
C GLU A 396 -30.64 -40.22 2.54
N LEU A 397 -29.44 -40.09 1.92
CA LEU A 397 -28.63 -38.88 1.97
C LEU A 397 -29.35 -37.71 1.32
N ALA A 398 -30.06 -37.93 0.22
CA ALA A 398 -30.90 -36.89 -0.39
C ALA A 398 -31.95 -36.36 0.58
N LEU A 399 -32.61 -37.27 1.34
CA LEU A 399 -33.60 -36.87 2.36
C LEU A 399 -32.95 -36.10 3.50
N GLU A 400 -31.76 -36.46 3.95
CA GLU A 400 -30.99 -35.74 4.97
C GLU A 400 -30.70 -34.29 4.49
N TYR A 401 -30.18 -34.13 3.28
CA TYR A 401 -29.92 -32.81 2.73
C TYR A 401 -31.18 -31.96 2.59
N CYS A 402 -32.28 -32.51 2.10
CA CYS A 402 -33.56 -31.80 2.04
C CYS A 402 -34.04 -31.34 3.41
N SER A 403 -33.98 -32.22 4.42
CA SER A 403 -34.38 -31.90 5.81
C SER A 403 -33.52 -30.79 6.39
N SER A 404 -32.18 -30.85 6.20
CA SER A 404 -31.26 -29.81 6.65
C SER A 404 -31.53 -28.46 5.97
N ALA A 405 -31.89 -28.44 4.69
CA ALA A 405 -32.29 -27.20 4.01
C ALA A 405 -33.52 -26.53 4.66
N ILE A 406 -34.50 -27.34 5.05
CA ILE A 406 -35.70 -26.86 5.77
C ILE A 406 -35.34 -26.31 7.16
N GLU A 407 -34.48 -26.99 7.91
CA GLU A 407 -34.04 -26.53 9.22
C GLU A 407 -33.35 -25.18 9.16
N TYR A 408 -32.45 -24.96 8.20
CA TYR A 408 -31.82 -23.65 7.98
C TYR A 408 -32.83 -22.56 7.62
N ASN A 409 -33.84 -22.86 6.80
CA ASN A 409 -34.90 -21.88 6.51
C ASN A 409 -35.73 -21.53 7.73
N HIS A 410 -36.08 -22.51 8.57
CA HIS A 410 -36.78 -22.24 9.82
C HIS A 410 -35.96 -21.38 10.77
N GLN A 411 -34.64 -21.60 10.85
CA GLN A 411 -33.75 -20.73 11.62
C GLN A 411 -33.82 -19.28 11.08
N LEU A 412 -33.69 -19.08 9.77
CA LEU A 412 -33.76 -17.75 9.15
C LEU A 412 -35.09 -17.05 9.41
N ILE A 413 -36.22 -17.78 9.29
CA ILE A 413 -37.56 -17.24 9.58
C ILE A 413 -37.71 -16.85 11.04
N ALA A 414 -37.11 -17.62 11.96
CA ALA A 414 -37.14 -17.31 13.39
C ALA A 414 -36.29 -16.08 13.73
N GLU A 415 -35.11 -15.91 13.09
CA GLU A 415 -34.24 -14.75 13.26
C GLU A 415 -34.84 -13.48 12.64
N SER A 416 -35.56 -13.59 11.49
CA SER A 416 -36.14 -12.46 10.74
C SER A 416 -37.58 -12.76 10.27
N PRO A 417 -38.58 -12.74 11.15
CA PRO A 417 -39.97 -13.16 10.82
C PRO A 417 -40.66 -12.33 9.75
N ASN A 418 -40.21 -11.09 9.57
CA ASN A 418 -40.82 -10.16 8.59
C ASN A 418 -40.20 -10.28 7.20
N GLU A 419 -39.06 -10.98 7.06
CA GLU A 419 -38.43 -11.22 5.76
C GLU A 419 -39.22 -12.26 4.96
N ILE A 420 -39.42 -11.94 3.69
CA ILE A 420 -40.20 -12.78 2.75
C ILE A 420 -39.33 -13.84 2.08
N HIS A 421 -38.07 -13.52 1.79
CA HIS A 421 -37.16 -14.41 1.05
C HIS A 421 -36.99 -15.80 1.68
N PRO A 422 -36.74 -15.96 3.00
CA PRO A 422 -36.61 -17.30 3.59
C PRO A 422 -37.92 -18.12 3.49
N LYS A 423 -39.08 -17.47 3.54
CA LYS A 423 -40.39 -18.14 3.37
C LYS A 423 -40.62 -18.56 1.92
N TYR A 424 -40.20 -17.74 0.97
CA TYR A 424 -40.20 -18.08 -0.44
C TYR A 424 -39.30 -19.32 -0.73
N ASP A 425 -38.07 -19.32 -0.21
CA ASP A 425 -37.15 -20.44 -0.37
C ASP A 425 -37.69 -21.71 0.28
N LEU A 426 -38.34 -21.58 1.43
CA LEU A 426 -38.97 -22.70 2.13
C LEU A 426 -40.03 -23.42 1.28
N VAL A 427 -40.84 -22.68 0.51
CA VAL A 427 -41.81 -23.29 -0.41
C VAL A 427 -41.15 -24.18 -1.44
N TYR A 428 -40.06 -23.72 -2.04
CA TYR A 428 -39.29 -24.50 -3.01
C TYR A 428 -38.64 -25.72 -2.39
N HIS A 429 -38.06 -25.57 -1.17
CA HIS A 429 -37.48 -26.67 -0.43
C HIS A 429 -38.50 -27.71 0.00
N TYR A 430 -39.73 -27.30 0.33
CA TYR A 430 -40.84 -28.23 0.58
C TYR A 430 -41.19 -29.06 -0.66
N LEU A 431 -41.21 -28.45 -1.86
CA LEU A 431 -41.42 -29.21 -3.10
C LEU A 431 -40.36 -30.30 -3.31
N ILE A 432 -39.07 -29.97 -3.10
CA ILE A 432 -38.00 -30.94 -3.24
C ILE A 432 -38.11 -32.02 -2.15
N LEU A 433 -38.38 -31.62 -0.89
CA LEU A 433 -38.54 -32.57 0.23
C LEU A 433 -39.71 -33.53 -0.02
N SER A 434 -40.83 -33.02 -0.61
CA SER A 434 -41.94 -33.89 -0.99
C SER A 434 -41.53 -34.94 -2.00
N GLN A 435 -40.70 -34.57 -3.02
CA GLN A 435 -40.12 -35.53 -3.98
C GLN A 435 -39.17 -36.53 -3.29
N ALA A 436 -38.39 -36.08 -2.31
CA ALA A 436 -37.49 -36.95 -1.56
C ALA A 436 -38.28 -38.01 -0.74
N TYR A 437 -39.37 -37.58 -0.08
CA TYR A 437 -40.26 -38.53 0.61
C TYR A 437 -40.93 -39.53 -0.33
N GLU A 438 -41.37 -39.07 -1.52
CA GLU A 438 -41.96 -39.96 -2.52
C GLU A 438 -40.98 -41.03 -2.98
N ARG A 439 -39.73 -40.63 -3.32
CA ARG A 439 -38.69 -41.58 -3.73
C ARG A 439 -38.33 -42.57 -2.61
N ASN A 440 -38.42 -42.14 -1.34
CA ASN A 440 -38.26 -42.98 -0.17
C ASN A 440 -39.55 -43.73 0.24
N ARG A 441 -40.61 -43.70 -0.59
CA ARG A 441 -41.91 -44.38 -0.36
C ARG A 441 -42.63 -43.93 0.90
N LYS A 442 -42.35 -42.73 1.42
CA LYS A 442 -43.00 -42.10 2.59
C LYS A 442 -44.12 -41.19 2.11
N LEU A 443 -45.16 -41.78 1.50
CA LEU A 443 -46.20 -41.05 0.74
C LEU A 443 -47.01 -40.07 1.59
N ASP A 444 -47.33 -40.44 2.83
CA ASP A 444 -48.11 -39.54 3.74
C ASP A 444 -47.29 -38.28 4.11
N LEU A 445 -46.01 -38.44 4.39
CA LEU A 445 -45.11 -37.30 4.65
C LEU A 445 -44.94 -36.41 3.40
N ALA A 446 -44.83 -37.02 2.23
CA ALA A 446 -44.75 -36.29 0.96
C ALA A 446 -46.00 -35.41 0.76
N ARG A 447 -47.20 -35.95 1.03
CA ARG A 447 -48.45 -35.20 0.94
C ARG A 447 -48.50 -34.04 1.95
N GLN A 448 -48.17 -34.29 3.21
CA GLN A 448 -48.18 -33.25 4.28
C GLN A 448 -47.25 -32.08 3.93
N VAL A 449 -46.05 -32.35 3.46
CA VAL A 449 -45.05 -31.31 3.08
C VAL A 449 -45.52 -30.55 1.85
N LEU A 450 -46.14 -31.23 0.88
CA LEU A 450 -46.69 -30.60 -0.31
C LEU A 450 -47.89 -29.67 0.01
N GLU A 451 -48.77 -30.09 0.92
CA GLU A 451 -49.87 -29.25 1.41
C GLU A 451 -49.35 -28.03 2.19
N ALA A 452 -48.27 -28.20 2.98
CA ALA A 452 -47.60 -27.06 3.63
C ALA A 452 -47.01 -26.06 2.61
N SER A 453 -46.36 -26.56 1.54
CA SER A 453 -45.87 -25.73 0.43
C SER A 453 -46.98 -24.92 -0.22
N LEU A 454 -48.14 -25.54 -0.50
CA LEU A 454 -49.30 -24.85 -1.09
C LEU A 454 -49.82 -23.74 -0.17
N LYS A 455 -50.04 -24.06 1.11
CA LYS A 455 -50.56 -23.11 2.11
C LYS A 455 -49.63 -21.90 2.26
N GLU A 456 -48.33 -22.12 2.32
CA GLU A 456 -47.34 -21.03 2.42
C GLU A 456 -47.34 -20.17 1.13
N THR A 457 -47.36 -20.81 -0.03
CA THR A 457 -47.44 -20.13 -1.33
C THR A 457 -48.67 -19.21 -1.44
N GLU A 458 -49.84 -19.69 -1.06
CA GLU A 458 -51.07 -18.90 -1.07
C GLU A 458 -50.98 -17.71 -0.09
N THR A 459 -50.34 -17.90 1.05
CA THR A 459 -50.11 -16.84 2.04
C THR A 459 -49.20 -15.77 1.47
N LEU A 460 -48.07 -16.15 0.86
CA LEU A 460 -47.11 -15.22 0.25
C LEU A 460 -47.74 -14.43 -0.94
N VAL A 461 -48.47 -15.10 -1.80
CA VAL A 461 -49.14 -14.42 -2.94
C VAL A 461 -50.19 -13.42 -2.46
N ARG A 462 -50.92 -13.69 -1.36
CA ARG A 462 -51.83 -12.72 -0.75
C ARG A 462 -51.11 -11.49 -0.18
N LEU A 463 -49.91 -11.69 0.41
CA LEU A 463 -49.08 -10.60 0.94
C LEU A 463 -48.50 -9.72 -0.15
N ARG A 464 -48.08 -10.32 -1.27
CA ARG A 464 -47.47 -9.62 -2.42
C ARG A 464 -48.08 -10.07 -3.75
N PRO A 465 -49.31 -9.62 -4.07
CA PRO A 465 -50.08 -10.11 -5.24
C PRO A 465 -49.46 -9.72 -6.59
N ASN A 466 -48.59 -8.73 -6.63
CA ASN A 466 -47.92 -8.26 -7.86
C ASN A 466 -46.53 -8.90 -8.10
N SER A 467 -46.03 -9.72 -7.20
CA SER A 467 -44.73 -10.38 -7.37
C SER A 467 -44.82 -11.47 -8.45
N MET A 468 -44.10 -11.30 -9.55
CA MET A 468 -44.05 -12.30 -10.64
C MET A 468 -43.33 -13.57 -10.17
N ARG A 469 -42.35 -13.47 -9.33
CA ARG A 469 -41.66 -14.60 -8.72
C ARG A 469 -42.59 -15.48 -7.87
N LEU A 470 -43.42 -14.86 -7.03
CA LEU A 470 -44.39 -15.60 -6.23
C LEU A 470 -45.50 -16.22 -7.10
N ARG A 471 -45.90 -15.55 -8.19
CA ARG A 471 -46.79 -16.13 -9.18
C ARG A 471 -46.18 -17.31 -9.91
N GLU A 472 -44.92 -17.20 -10.34
CA GLU A 472 -44.19 -18.31 -10.94
C GLU A 472 -44.10 -19.49 -9.97
N GLN A 473 -43.73 -19.25 -8.73
CA GLN A 473 -43.69 -20.29 -7.69
C GLN A 473 -45.08 -20.95 -7.50
N LYS A 474 -46.13 -20.15 -7.43
CA LYS A 474 -47.51 -20.68 -7.35
C LYS A 474 -47.84 -21.55 -8.57
N MET A 475 -47.46 -21.15 -9.76
CA MET A 475 -47.65 -21.93 -10.99
C MET A 475 -46.93 -23.29 -10.89
N GLU A 476 -45.68 -23.29 -10.41
CA GLU A 476 -44.88 -24.54 -10.23
C GLU A 476 -45.50 -25.46 -9.19
N VAL A 477 -45.90 -24.93 -8.04
CA VAL A 477 -46.57 -25.70 -6.97
C VAL A 477 -47.87 -26.31 -7.54
N PHE A 478 -48.70 -25.54 -8.22
CA PHE A 478 -49.96 -26.02 -8.77
C PHE A 478 -49.75 -27.05 -9.87
N LYS A 479 -48.77 -26.83 -10.77
CA LYS A 479 -48.42 -27.83 -11.76
C LYS A 479 -47.97 -29.12 -11.11
N TYR A 480 -47.12 -29.07 -10.07
CA TYR A 480 -46.64 -30.24 -9.36
C TYR A 480 -47.79 -31.00 -8.67
N PHE A 481 -48.74 -30.29 -8.04
CA PHE A 481 -49.97 -30.90 -7.51
C PHE A 481 -50.77 -31.60 -8.59
N GLY A 482 -50.98 -30.95 -9.71
CA GLY A 482 -51.69 -31.51 -10.86
C GLY A 482 -50.99 -32.78 -11.38
N ASP A 483 -49.70 -32.75 -11.52
CA ASP A 483 -48.89 -33.89 -11.96
C ASP A 483 -49.03 -35.06 -10.96
N LYS A 484 -49.04 -34.79 -9.66
CA LYS A 484 -49.19 -35.79 -8.62
C LYS A 484 -50.57 -36.45 -8.67
N LEU A 485 -51.62 -35.65 -8.62
CA LEU A 485 -53.02 -36.18 -8.71
C LEU A 485 -53.25 -36.96 -10.01
N SER A 486 -52.63 -36.54 -11.09
CA SER A 486 -52.74 -37.23 -12.36
C SER A 486 -52.06 -38.59 -12.37
N LYS A 487 -50.94 -38.75 -11.67
CA LYS A 487 -50.24 -40.03 -11.46
C LYS A 487 -51.00 -41.00 -10.58
N ASP A 488 -51.73 -40.47 -9.60
CA ASP A 488 -52.57 -41.26 -8.68
C ASP A 488 -53.96 -41.55 -9.24
N ASP A 489 -54.17 -41.41 -10.56
CA ASP A 489 -55.43 -41.58 -11.33
C ASP A 489 -56.57 -40.65 -10.90
N HIS A 490 -56.29 -39.58 -10.12
CA HIS A 490 -57.26 -38.58 -9.73
C HIS A 490 -57.35 -37.43 -10.75
N HIS A 491 -57.56 -37.77 -12.03
CA HIS A 491 -57.55 -36.83 -13.18
C HIS A 491 -58.55 -35.67 -13.05
N SER A 492 -59.73 -35.91 -12.52
CA SER A 492 -60.75 -34.87 -12.29
C SER A 492 -60.28 -33.83 -11.26
N GLN A 493 -59.58 -34.27 -10.22
CA GLN A 493 -59.04 -33.39 -9.18
C GLN A 493 -57.77 -32.67 -9.65
N ALA A 494 -57.01 -33.20 -10.58
CA ALA A 494 -55.80 -32.59 -11.14
C ALA A 494 -56.15 -31.39 -12.07
N THR A 495 -57.27 -31.44 -12.76
CA THR A 495 -57.67 -30.44 -13.79
C THR A 495 -57.71 -29.00 -13.25
N PRO A 496 -58.31 -28.69 -12.09
CA PRO A 496 -58.30 -27.35 -11.52
C PRO A 496 -56.89 -26.79 -11.30
N PHE A 497 -55.96 -27.59 -10.79
CA PHE A 497 -54.60 -27.17 -10.56
C PHE A 497 -53.83 -26.83 -11.86
N TYR A 498 -54.02 -27.65 -12.90
CA TYR A 498 -53.42 -27.35 -14.21
C TYR A 498 -54.03 -26.10 -14.83
N ARG A 499 -55.32 -25.84 -14.65
CA ARG A 499 -55.99 -24.63 -15.16
C ARG A 499 -55.44 -23.38 -14.48
N GLU A 500 -55.37 -23.40 -13.15
CA GLU A 500 -54.82 -22.27 -12.38
C GLU A 500 -53.33 -22.02 -12.76
N ALA A 501 -52.50 -23.07 -12.89
CA ALA A 501 -51.13 -22.95 -13.33
C ALA A 501 -51.03 -22.36 -14.76
N TYR A 502 -51.92 -22.76 -15.67
CA TYR A 502 -51.98 -22.23 -17.03
C TYR A 502 -52.36 -20.75 -17.05
N ASP A 503 -53.36 -20.33 -16.29
CA ASP A 503 -53.80 -18.95 -16.22
C ASP A 503 -52.71 -18.05 -15.65
N ILE A 504 -51.95 -18.54 -14.66
CA ILE A 504 -50.75 -17.85 -14.14
C ILE A 504 -49.68 -17.77 -15.23
N SER A 505 -49.36 -18.86 -15.94
CA SER A 505 -48.36 -18.85 -17.00
C SER A 505 -48.68 -17.88 -18.12
N LYS A 506 -49.98 -17.74 -18.47
CA LYS A 506 -50.45 -16.76 -19.42
C LYS A 506 -50.20 -15.31 -18.97
N LEU A 507 -50.40 -15.03 -17.69
CA LEU A 507 -50.08 -13.70 -17.12
C LEU A 507 -48.58 -13.41 -17.15
N LEU A 508 -47.77 -14.41 -16.83
CA LEU A 508 -46.29 -14.26 -16.81
C LEU A 508 -45.74 -13.93 -18.21
N ILE A 509 -46.17 -14.65 -19.26
CA ILE A 509 -45.72 -14.37 -20.63
C ILE A 509 -46.23 -13.03 -21.19
N LEU A 510 -47.31 -12.46 -20.66
CA LEU A 510 -47.74 -11.11 -21.01
C LEU A 510 -46.80 -10.04 -20.43
N VAL A 511 -46.17 -10.33 -19.30
CA VAL A 511 -45.18 -9.45 -18.66
C VAL A 511 -43.83 -9.54 -19.35
N ASP A 512 -43.35 -10.75 -19.63
CA ASP A 512 -42.10 -10.97 -20.34
C ASP A 512 -42.26 -12.08 -21.42
N PRO A 513 -42.57 -11.69 -22.67
CA PRO A 513 -42.67 -12.64 -23.78
C PRO A 513 -41.33 -13.30 -24.17
N THR A 514 -40.21 -12.75 -23.73
CA THR A 514 -38.86 -13.26 -24.08
C THR A 514 -38.40 -14.36 -23.13
N ASN A 515 -39.09 -14.57 -22.02
CA ASN A 515 -38.76 -15.60 -21.06
C ASN A 515 -39.15 -16.98 -21.58
N ASN A 516 -38.16 -17.70 -22.09
CA ASN A 516 -38.31 -19.03 -22.66
C ASN A 516 -38.81 -20.07 -21.65
N ARG A 517 -38.49 -19.90 -20.35
CA ARG A 517 -38.95 -20.77 -19.28
C ARG A 517 -40.48 -20.64 -19.09
N TRP A 518 -41.00 -19.42 -19.01
CA TRP A 518 -42.41 -19.15 -18.88
C TRP A 518 -43.19 -19.57 -20.14
N MET A 519 -42.61 -19.32 -21.32
CA MET A 519 -43.19 -19.73 -22.59
C MET A 519 -43.32 -21.27 -22.66
N LYS A 520 -42.33 -21.99 -22.15
CA LYS A 520 -42.38 -23.46 -22.09
C LYS A 520 -43.49 -23.93 -21.16
N TYR A 521 -43.65 -23.37 -19.94
CA TYR A 521 -44.74 -23.70 -19.03
C TYR A 521 -46.11 -23.45 -19.67
N TYR A 522 -46.30 -22.31 -20.29
CA TYR A 522 -47.52 -21.95 -20.98
C TYR A 522 -47.89 -22.98 -22.08
N THR A 523 -46.93 -23.34 -22.90
CA THR A 523 -47.12 -24.29 -24.00
C THR A 523 -47.44 -25.70 -23.48
N ASP A 524 -46.68 -26.17 -22.48
CA ASP A 524 -46.84 -27.51 -21.93
C ASP A 524 -48.18 -27.68 -21.18
N LEU A 525 -48.51 -26.69 -20.36
CA LEU A 525 -49.79 -26.66 -19.64
C LEU A 525 -50.97 -26.55 -20.60
N GLY A 526 -50.88 -25.77 -21.69
CA GLY A 526 -51.87 -25.68 -22.72
C GLY A 526 -52.19 -27.04 -23.34
N LYS A 527 -51.15 -27.79 -23.72
CA LYS A 527 -51.29 -29.18 -24.27
C LYS A 527 -51.96 -30.13 -23.27
N ILE A 528 -51.65 -30.00 -21.96
CA ILE A 528 -52.28 -30.83 -20.91
C ILE A 528 -53.76 -30.54 -20.81
N ILE A 529 -54.16 -29.27 -20.82
CA ILE A 529 -55.55 -28.86 -20.71
C ILE A 529 -56.36 -29.26 -21.97
N GLU A 530 -55.79 -29.09 -23.18
CA GLU A 530 -56.43 -29.50 -24.43
C GLU A 530 -56.71 -31.00 -24.49
N ARG A 531 -55.77 -31.85 -24.05
CA ARG A 531 -55.94 -33.30 -23.98
C ARG A 531 -57.00 -33.75 -22.96
N LYS A 532 -57.31 -32.92 -21.98
CA LYS A 532 -58.28 -33.20 -20.92
C LYS A 532 -59.60 -32.50 -21.12
N ARG A 533 -59.83 -31.82 -22.28
CA ARG A 533 -61.18 -31.36 -22.67
C ARG A 533 -62.04 -32.58 -22.93
N PRO A 534 -63.29 -32.63 -22.37
CA PRO A 534 -64.21 -33.74 -22.53
C PRO A 534 -64.64 -33.94 -24.00
#